data_6682c1fc8ae7e26ac240546f8a5b3406
#
_entry.id   6682c1fc8ae7e26ac240546f8a5b3406
#
_cell.length_a   1.000
_cell.length_b   1.000
_cell.length_c   1.000
_cell.angle_alpha   90.00
_cell.angle_beta   90.00
_cell.angle_gamma   90.00
#
_symmetry.space_group_name_H-M   'P 1'
#
loop_
_entity.id
_entity.type
_entity.pdbx_description
1 polymer ?
#
loop_
_entity_poly.entity_id
_entity_poly.type
_entity_poly.pdbx_seq_one_letter_code
_entity_poly.pdbx_strand_id
1 'polypeptide(L)'
;MKPTDIDDPNYFHKVVDCQWACPAHTPVPEYIRLIAQGRYSDAYMINWKSNVFPGILGRTCDRPCEPACRRGRVEKDPVAICRLKRVAADYKDDVSARMPKKARVKNGKRIALVGGGPASLTVARDLAPLGYECVVFDADPLPGGMMRTQIPKFRLPDSVIDEETRYILDLGVEFRGGQRMNSMKALLDDNYDAIFVGSGAPRGRDLDIPGRKEAAKNIHIGIDWLSSIAFGHVDRIGKRVIVLGGGNTAMDCCRSARRLGGENVQVVVRSGFDEMKASPWEKEDAMHEDIPIHNYLVPKAFTHENGKLTGITFEKVKAEYDAKGRRNLVPAGEPDQHFPCDDVLVAVGQENAYPWIERDIGIEFDMKWDMPVVDGTTLRSTHPKVFFGGDAAFGPKNIIWAVAHGHDAALSIHKMLSGEDISERPLPHVDVVSQKMGIHEWSYDNDITLDQRYRVPLREKTVALRDIKAEVELGYDVNLALGEAHRCLNCDVQTVFTSQLCIECDACVDICPMDCITFTPNGDEADLRQRLEAPSLNLTQDLYVQDGLKTGRLMVKDEDVCLHCGLCAERCPTGAWDMQKYLIEMTHAGDRGCQAQRSAA
;
A
#
# COMPACT_ATOMS: atom_id res chain seq x y z
N MET A 1 20.15 -15.92 22.15
CA MET A 1 19.31 -16.55 21.10
C MET A 1 18.24 -17.42 21.75
N LYS A 2 17.08 -17.49 21.13
CA LYS A 2 15.97 -18.34 21.57
C LYS A 2 15.65 -19.35 20.46
N PRO A 3 15.24 -20.58 20.80
CA PRO A 3 14.70 -21.50 19.79
C PRO A 3 13.55 -20.85 19.05
N THR A 4 13.53 -20.98 17.73
CA THR A 4 12.44 -20.46 16.93
C THR A 4 11.30 -21.47 16.92
N ASP A 5 10.13 -20.99 17.28
CA ASP A 5 8.91 -21.78 17.24
C ASP A 5 8.19 -21.56 15.90
N ILE A 6 8.29 -22.55 15.00
CA ILE A 6 7.63 -22.50 13.69
C ILE A 6 6.11 -22.72 13.81
N ASP A 7 5.59 -23.09 14.97
CA ASP A 7 4.16 -23.15 15.23
C ASP A 7 3.61 -21.78 15.67
N ASP A 8 4.48 -20.80 15.98
CA ASP A 8 4.09 -19.42 16.24
C ASP A 8 3.98 -18.63 14.93
N PRO A 9 2.76 -18.20 14.52
CA PRO A 9 2.58 -17.38 13.31
C PRO A 9 3.43 -16.13 13.25
N ASN A 10 3.78 -15.55 14.38
CA ASN A 10 4.63 -14.34 14.43
C ASN A 10 6.07 -14.59 13.94
N TYR A 11 6.54 -15.84 13.92
CA TYR A 11 7.83 -16.18 13.31
C TYR A 11 7.90 -15.75 11.84
N PHE A 12 6.82 -15.93 11.09
CA PHE A 12 6.80 -15.77 9.63
C PHE A 12 6.90 -14.32 9.15
N HIS A 13 6.65 -13.33 10.01
CA HIS A 13 6.90 -11.92 9.67
C HIS A 13 8.38 -11.64 9.36
N LYS A 14 9.27 -12.53 9.79
CA LYS A 14 10.72 -12.43 9.60
C LYS A 14 11.19 -13.00 8.26
N VAL A 15 10.34 -13.74 7.54
CA VAL A 15 10.79 -14.58 6.43
C VAL A 15 10.12 -14.31 5.08
N VAL A 16 8.94 -13.68 5.06
CA VAL A 16 8.24 -13.28 3.83
C VAL A 16 8.17 -11.75 3.76
N ASP A 17 9.32 -11.11 3.52
CA ASP A 17 9.48 -9.66 3.64
C ASP A 17 8.45 -8.85 2.82
N CYS A 18 8.17 -9.27 1.57
CA CYS A 18 7.21 -8.56 0.72
C CYS A 18 5.77 -8.62 1.24
N GLN A 19 5.37 -9.72 1.91
CA GLN A 19 4.07 -9.83 2.55
C GLN A 19 3.99 -8.92 3.78
N TRP A 20 5.04 -8.89 4.60
CA TRP A 20 5.05 -8.11 5.84
C TRP A 20 5.31 -6.63 5.64
N ALA A 21 5.97 -6.24 4.54
CA ALA A 21 6.06 -4.85 4.13
C ALA A 21 4.73 -4.29 3.59
N CYS A 22 3.82 -5.15 3.17
CA CYS A 22 2.46 -4.75 2.77
C CYS A 22 1.60 -4.49 4.01
N PRO A 23 1.01 -3.31 4.19
CA PRO A 23 0.13 -3.03 5.35
C PRO A 23 -1.05 -4.00 5.49
N ALA A 24 -1.57 -4.51 4.37
CA ALA A 24 -2.63 -5.52 4.35
C ALA A 24 -2.11 -6.97 4.34
N HIS A 25 -0.79 -7.16 4.47
CA HIS A 25 -0.13 -8.47 4.53
C HIS A 25 -0.55 -9.44 3.43
N THR A 26 -0.68 -8.95 2.20
CA THR A 26 -1.09 -9.75 1.03
C THR A 26 -0.09 -10.88 0.77
N PRO A 27 -0.54 -12.14 0.59
CA PRO A 27 0.34 -13.28 0.29
C PRO A 27 0.96 -13.19 -1.11
N VAL A 28 2.04 -12.38 -1.23
CA VAL A 28 2.65 -12.02 -2.51
C VAL A 28 3.20 -13.23 -3.27
N PRO A 29 4.01 -14.13 -2.68
CA PRO A 29 4.53 -15.27 -3.42
C PRO A 29 3.42 -16.18 -3.97
N GLU A 30 2.34 -16.39 -3.19
CA GLU A 30 1.24 -17.26 -3.59
C GLU A 30 0.53 -16.74 -4.84
N TYR A 31 0.15 -15.47 -4.90
CA TYR A 31 -0.54 -14.99 -6.10
C TYR A 31 0.39 -14.87 -7.31
N ILE A 32 1.70 -14.64 -7.12
CA ILE A 32 2.67 -14.64 -8.23
C ILE A 32 2.81 -16.06 -8.82
N ARG A 33 2.88 -17.07 -7.97
CA ARG A 33 2.90 -18.49 -8.37
C ARG A 33 1.65 -18.87 -9.18
N LEU A 34 0.48 -18.44 -8.72
CA LEU A 34 -0.79 -18.65 -9.45
C LEU A 34 -0.78 -17.96 -10.82
N ILE A 35 -0.18 -16.78 -10.93
CA ILE A 35 0.00 -16.10 -12.23
C ILE A 35 0.93 -16.92 -13.14
N ALA A 36 2.05 -17.44 -12.63
CA ALA A 36 2.95 -18.29 -13.40
C ALA A 36 2.27 -19.56 -13.92
N GLN A 37 1.25 -20.06 -13.18
CA GLN A 37 0.43 -21.21 -13.58
C GLN A 37 -0.74 -20.83 -14.52
N GLY A 38 -0.90 -19.56 -14.91
CA GLY A 38 -2.03 -19.09 -15.70
C GLY A 38 -3.37 -19.02 -14.94
N ARG A 39 -3.35 -19.14 -13.60
CA ARG A 39 -4.53 -19.14 -12.71
C ARG A 39 -4.86 -17.74 -12.22
N TYR A 40 -5.15 -16.83 -13.16
CA TYR A 40 -5.33 -15.40 -12.89
C TYR A 40 -6.49 -15.12 -11.95
N SER A 41 -7.62 -15.85 -12.10
CA SER A 41 -8.79 -15.71 -11.23
C SER A 41 -8.50 -16.11 -9.79
N ASP A 42 -7.70 -17.15 -9.57
CA ASP A 42 -7.26 -17.56 -8.24
C ASP A 42 -6.31 -16.53 -7.63
N ALA A 43 -5.35 -16.04 -8.41
CA ALA A 43 -4.45 -14.97 -8.02
C ALA A 43 -5.21 -13.68 -7.64
N TYR A 44 -6.28 -13.34 -8.38
CA TYR A 44 -7.16 -12.22 -8.06
C TYR A 44 -7.85 -12.43 -6.70
N MET A 45 -8.41 -13.61 -6.45
CA MET A 45 -9.13 -13.90 -5.19
C MET A 45 -8.23 -13.86 -3.97
N ILE A 46 -6.99 -14.36 -4.06
CA ILE A 46 -5.97 -14.22 -2.99
C ILE A 46 -5.72 -12.73 -2.69
N ASN A 47 -5.52 -11.93 -3.72
CA ASN A 47 -5.37 -10.49 -3.55
C ASN A 47 -6.62 -9.84 -2.96
N TRP A 48 -7.80 -10.14 -3.49
CA TRP A 48 -9.07 -9.53 -3.05
C TRP A 48 -9.36 -9.80 -1.57
N LYS A 49 -8.93 -10.94 -1.04
CA LYS A 49 -9.13 -11.31 0.36
C LYS A 49 -8.46 -10.33 1.33
N SER A 50 -7.22 -9.92 1.06
CA SER A 50 -6.42 -9.03 1.93
C SER A 50 -6.33 -7.58 1.40
N ASN A 51 -6.31 -7.41 0.11
CA ASN A 51 -5.99 -6.16 -0.60
C ASN A 51 -7.25 -5.40 -1.02
N VAL A 52 -8.37 -6.11 -1.15
CA VAL A 52 -9.73 -5.64 -1.48
C VAL A 52 -9.86 -5.07 -2.91
N PHE A 53 -8.86 -4.35 -3.40
CA PHE A 53 -8.86 -3.63 -4.68
C PHE A 53 -7.66 -4.02 -5.57
N PRO A 54 -7.56 -5.29 -6.04
CA PRO A 54 -6.39 -5.75 -6.79
C PRO A 54 -6.15 -4.98 -8.09
N GLY A 55 -7.19 -4.65 -8.84
CA GLY A 55 -7.09 -3.91 -10.10
C GLY A 55 -6.71 -2.45 -9.90
N ILE A 56 -7.30 -1.79 -8.91
CA ILE A 56 -6.95 -0.42 -8.51
C ILE A 56 -5.50 -0.38 -8.01
N LEU A 57 -5.17 -1.22 -7.03
CA LEU A 57 -3.84 -1.24 -6.41
C LEU A 57 -2.75 -1.80 -7.35
N GLY A 58 -3.10 -2.64 -8.31
CA GLY A 58 -2.18 -3.06 -9.37
C GLY A 58 -1.70 -1.89 -10.26
N ARG A 59 -2.48 -0.80 -10.31
CA ARG A 59 -2.17 0.43 -11.07
C ARG A 59 -1.57 1.54 -10.22
N THR A 60 -2.00 1.67 -8.97
CA THR A 60 -1.80 2.91 -8.18
C THR A 60 -1.11 2.74 -6.83
N CYS A 61 -0.71 1.51 -6.46
CA CYS A 61 -0.04 1.25 -5.18
C CYS A 61 1.35 1.90 -5.11
N ASP A 62 1.72 2.41 -3.92
CA ASP A 62 3.07 2.91 -3.62
C ASP A 62 4.13 1.80 -3.48
N ARG A 63 3.73 0.54 -3.61
CA ARG A 63 4.59 -0.66 -3.73
C ARG A 63 5.55 -0.87 -2.55
N PRO A 64 5.14 -0.80 -1.26
CA PRO A 64 6.06 -0.99 -0.14
C PRO A 64 6.69 -2.40 -0.12
N CYS A 65 6.07 -3.37 -0.76
CA CYS A 65 6.57 -4.73 -0.93
C CYS A 65 7.76 -4.86 -1.90
N GLU A 66 7.90 -3.96 -2.88
CA GLU A 66 8.99 -4.04 -3.88
C GLU A 66 10.36 -3.72 -3.26
N PRO A 67 10.58 -2.63 -2.51
CA PRO A 67 11.85 -2.38 -1.83
C PRO A 67 12.24 -3.47 -0.81
N ALA A 68 11.26 -4.14 -0.22
CA ALA A 68 11.49 -5.23 0.73
C ALA A 68 11.76 -6.59 0.06
N CYS A 69 11.58 -6.70 -1.26
CA CYS A 69 11.72 -7.96 -1.98
C CYS A 69 13.18 -8.45 -1.96
N ARG A 70 13.40 -9.70 -1.51
CA ARG A 70 14.74 -10.33 -1.45
C ARG A 70 15.41 -10.45 -2.82
N ARG A 71 14.66 -10.42 -3.92
CA ARG A 71 15.25 -10.39 -5.27
C ARG A 71 16.19 -9.19 -5.44
N GLY A 72 15.88 -8.04 -4.82
CA GLY A 72 16.74 -6.86 -4.81
C GLY A 72 18.11 -7.06 -4.12
N ARG A 73 18.30 -8.13 -3.34
CA ARG A 73 19.59 -8.52 -2.75
C ARG A 73 20.44 -9.36 -3.71
N VAL A 74 19.83 -10.05 -4.66
CA VAL A 74 20.47 -10.89 -5.68
C VAL A 74 20.80 -10.07 -6.92
N GLU A 75 19.88 -9.18 -7.29
CA GLU A 75 19.97 -8.33 -8.47
C GLU A 75 19.59 -6.89 -8.10
N LYS A 76 19.84 -5.96 -9.04
CA LYS A 76 19.57 -4.54 -8.82
C LYS A 76 18.09 -4.24 -8.58
N ASP A 77 17.17 -4.92 -9.29
CA ASP A 77 15.75 -4.61 -9.31
C ASP A 77 14.90 -5.70 -8.63
N PRO A 78 13.98 -5.35 -7.73
CA PRO A 78 13.02 -6.28 -7.16
C PRO A 78 12.06 -6.82 -8.22
N VAL A 79 11.26 -7.84 -7.87
CA VAL A 79 10.13 -8.29 -8.69
C VAL A 79 9.10 -7.17 -8.85
N ALA A 80 8.53 -7.01 -10.04
CA ALA A 80 7.48 -6.02 -10.34
C ALA A 80 6.12 -6.46 -9.75
N ILE A 81 6.05 -6.54 -8.44
CA ILE A 81 4.95 -7.13 -7.66
C ILE A 81 3.60 -6.49 -8.00
N CYS A 82 3.56 -5.15 -8.05
CA CYS A 82 2.32 -4.44 -8.37
C CYS A 82 1.86 -4.65 -9.80
N ARG A 83 2.80 -4.81 -10.74
CA ARG A 83 2.47 -5.11 -12.14
C ARG A 83 1.86 -6.50 -12.29
N LEU A 84 2.40 -7.48 -11.57
CA LEU A 84 1.82 -8.83 -11.51
C LEU A 84 0.43 -8.83 -10.85
N LYS A 85 0.22 -8.02 -9.80
CA LYS A 85 -1.12 -7.85 -9.23
C LYS A 85 -2.13 -7.34 -10.27
N ARG A 86 -1.73 -6.37 -11.10
CA ARG A 86 -2.54 -5.89 -12.21
C ARG A 86 -2.87 -6.99 -13.21
N VAL A 87 -1.90 -7.85 -13.54
CA VAL A 87 -2.11 -9.00 -14.43
C VAL A 87 -3.23 -9.89 -13.91
N ALA A 88 -3.22 -10.22 -12.61
CA ALA A 88 -4.30 -11.02 -12.02
C ALA A 88 -5.68 -10.36 -12.21
N ALA A 89 -5.76 -9.03 -12.13
CA ALA A 89 -7.02 -8.31 -12.33
C ALA A 89 -7.44 -8.19 -13.80
N ASP A 90 -6.48 -7.98 -14.70
CA ASP A 90 -6.75 -7.75 -16.12
C ASP A 90 -7.07 -9.05 -16.88
N TYR A 91 -6.55 -10.20 -16.44
CA TYR A 91 -6.71 -11.52 -17.11
C TYR A 91 -7.64 -12.50 -16.35
N LYS A 92 -8.24 -12.07 -15.23
CA LYS A 92 -9.24 -12.92 -14.56
C LYS A 92 -10.48 -13.12 -15.44
N ASP A 93 -11.13 -14.25 -15.26
CA ASP A 93 -12.50 -14.48 -15.72
C ASP A 93 -13.51 -13.69 -14.86
N ASP A 94 -14.80 -13.87 -15.11
CA ASP A 94 -15.84 -13.37 -14.21
C ASP A 94 -15.76 -14.09 -12.86
N VAL A 95 -15.36 -13.36 -11.84
CA VAL A 95 -15.23 -13.87 -10.46
C VAL A 95 -16.46 -13.60 -9.58
N SER A 96 -17.55 -13.08 -10.14
CA SER A 96 -18.77 -12.72 -9.39
C SER A 96 -19.34 -13.90 -8.60
N ALA A 97 -19.28 -15.11 -9.17
CA ALA A 97 -19.72 -16.33 -8.49
C ALA A 97 -18.83 -16.77 -7.31
N ARG A 98 -17.60 -16.28 -7.26
CA ARG A 98 -16.59 -16.57 -6.22
C ARG A 98 -16.60 -15.54 -5.08
N MET A 99 -17.26 -14.41 -5.29
CA MET A 99 -17.40 -13.38 -4.24
C MET A 99 -18.28 -13.88 -3.09
N PRO A 100 -18.05 -13.40 -1.87
CA PRO A 100 -18.95 -13.65 -0.77
C PRO A 100 -20.39 -13.27 -1.15
N LYS A 101 -21.34 -14.04 -0.67
CA LYS A 101 -22.76 -13.78 -0.95
C LYS A 101 -23.32 -12.80 0.08
N LYS A 102 -24.27 -12.00 -0.35
CA LYS A 102 -25.07 -11.18 0.56
C LYS A 102 -25.65 -12.07 1.69
N ALA A 103 -25.50 -11.62 2.92
CA ALA A 103 -26.01 -12.34 4.08
C ALA A 103 -27.53 -12.57 3.95
N ARG A 104 -27.93 -13.82 4.12
CA ARG A 104 -29.36 -14.22 4.06
C ARG A 104 -30.14 -13.75 5.28
N VAL A 105 -29.47 -13.68 6.43
CA VAL A 105 -30.03 -13.26 7.70
C VAL A 105 -29.26 -12.04 8.19
N LYS A 106 -29.98 -10.98 8.52
CA LYS A 106 -29.41 -9.81 9.16
C LYS A 106 -29.25 -10.06 10.66
N ASN A 107 -28.16 -9.54 11.26
CA ASN A 107 -27.90 -9.67 12.69
C ASN A 107 -28.59 -8.56 13.54
N GLY A 108 -29.33 -7.66 12.88
CA GLY A 108 -30.04 -6.56 13.51
C GLY A 108 -29.17 -5.38 13.92
N LYS A 109 -27.88 -5.35 13.53
CA LYS A 109 -26.93 -4.30 13.82
C LYS A 109 -26.67 -3.43 12.59
N ARG A 110 -26.67 -2.10 12.79
CA ARG A 110 -26.50 -1.09 11.73
C ARG A 110 -25.18 -0.34 11.91
N ILE A 111 -24.43 -0.21 10.84
CA ILE A 111 -23.13 0.47 10.81
C ILE A 111 -23.20 1.64 9.84
N ALA A 112 -22.91 2.84 10.33
CA ALA A 112 -22.74 4.02 9.47
C ALA A 112 -21.26 4.15 9.07
N LEU A 113 -21.02 4.35 7.78
CA LEU A 113 -19.69 4.52 7.19
C LEU A 113 -19.65 5.89 6.50
N VAL A 114 -18.87 6.83 7.03
CA VAL A 114 -18.78 8.20 6.51
C VAL A 114 -17.57 8.33 5.58
N GLY A 115 -17.84 8.58 4.29
CA GLY A 115 -16.88 8.57 3.19
C GLY A 115 -16.93 7.25 2.42
N GLY A 116 -17.09 7.31 1.11
CA GLY A 116 -17.13 6.16 0.18
C GLY A 116 -15.76 5.75 -0.36
N GLY A 117 -14.68 6.07 0.37
CA GLY A 117 -13.30 5.73 0.02
C GLY A 117 -12.88 4.32 0.43
N PRO A 118 -11.60 3.94 0.18
CA PRO A 118 -11.12 2.58 0.36
C PRO A 118 -11.25 2.07 1.80
N ALA A 119 -11.07 2.91 2.82
CA ALA A 119 -11.17 2.49 4.21
C ALA A 119 -12.60 2.03 4.57
N SER A 120 -13.61 2.87 4.28
CA SER A 120 -15.02 2.55 4.56
C SER A 120 -15.52 1.37 3.72
N LEU A 121 -15.12 1.30 2.45
CA LEU A 121 -15.48 0.18 1.57
C LEU A 121 -14.89 -1.13 2.06
N THR A 122 -13.68 -1.12 2.65
CA THR A 122 -13.09 -2.31 3.28
C THR A 122 -13.87 -2.73 4.53
N VAL A 123 -14.25 -1.77 5.39
CA VAL A 123 -15.12 -2.07 6.54
C VAL A 123 -16.43 -2.70 6.08
N ALA A 124 -17.06 -2.13 5.04
CA ALA A 124 -18.31 -2.67 4.48
C ALA A 124 -18.13 -4.08 3.93
N ARG A 125 -17.03 -4.31 3.19
CA ARG A 125 -16.68 -5.63 2.62
C ARG A 125 -16.54 -6.71 3.68
N ASP A 126 -15.96 -6.39 4.83
CA ASP A 126 -15.73 -7.36 5.90
C ASP A 126 -17.00 -7.61 6.74
N LEU A 127 -17.80 -6.56 6.99
CA LEU A 127 -18.95 -6.66 7.89
C LEU A 127 -20.26 -7.09 7.20
N ALA A 128 -20.49 -6.70 5.94
CA ALA A 128 -21.76 -7.01 5.26
C ALA A 128 -22.04 -8.53 5.13
N PRO A 129 -21.07 -9.41 4.81
CA PRO A 129 -21.27 -10.84 4.78
C PRO A 129 -21.66 -11.46 6.12
N LEU A 130 -21.33 -10.80 7.25
CA LEU A 130 -21.67 -11.21 8.61
C LEU A 130 -23.09 -10.80 9.03
N GLY A 131 -23.83 -10.17 8.12
CA GLY A 131 -25.22 -9.77 8.36
C GLY A 131 -25.40 -8.36 8.93
N TYR A 132 -24.31 -7.57 9.07
CA TYR A 132 -24.42 -6.16 9.44
C TYR A 132 -25.08 -5.34 8.32
N GLU A 133 -25.89 -4.37 8.69
CA GLU A 133 -26.46 -3.41 7.77
C GLU A 133 -25.51 -2.21 7.61
N CYS A 134 -24.66 -2.26 6.59
CA CYS A 134 -23.69 -1.21 6.29
C CYS A 134 -24.32 -0.15 5.40
N VAL A 135 -24.29 1.10 5.84
CA VAL A 135 -24.75 2.28 5.09
C VAL A 135 -23.57 3.23 4.89
N VAL A 136 -23.17 3.43 3.64
CA VAL A 136 -22.08 4.33 3.27
C VAL A 136 -22.64 5.67 2.84
N PHE A 137 -22.23 6.74 3.49
CA PHE A 137 -22.57 8.13 3.15
C PHE A 137 -21.38 8.81 2.48
N ASP A 138 -21.60 9.42 1.34
CA ASP A 138 -20.58 10.21 0.65
C ASP A 138 -21.16 11.52 0.12
N ALA A 139 -20.33 12.57 0.15
CA ALA A 139 -20.66 13.85 -0.48
C ALA A 139 -20.64 13.75 -2.01
N ASP A 140 -19.82 12.85 -2.54
CA ASP A 140 -19.74 12.56 -3.98
C ASP A 140 -20.84 11.59 -4.44
N PRO A 141 -21.30 11.70 -5.69
CA PRO A 141 -22.42 10.89 -6.17
C PRO A 141 -22.06 9.41 -6.41
N LEU A 142 -20.77 9.09 -6.54
CA LEU A 142 -20.28 7.75 -6.87
C LEU A 142 -19.24 7.27 -5.82
N PRO A 143 -19.18 5.95 -5.53
CA PRO A 143 -18.21 5.39 -4.61
C PRO A 143 -16.80 5.41 -5.19
N GLY A 144 -15.81 5.36 -4.30
CA GLY A 144 -14.39 5.30 -4.63
C GLY A 144 -13.56 6.38 -3.95
N GLY A 145 -14.18 7.47 -3.47
CA GLY A 145 -13.49 8.57 -2.83
C GLY A 145 -12.32 9.08 -3.68
N MET A 146 -11.16 9.33 -3.07
CA MET A 146 -9.99 9.89 -3.77
C MET A 146 -9.44 9.00 -4.90
N MET A 147 -9.71 7.70 -4.90
CA MET A 147 -9.39 6.80 -6.05
C MET A 147 -10.10 7.28 -7.33
N ARG A 148 -11.32 7.78 -7.22
CA ARG A 148 -12.12 8.31 -8.33
C ARG A 148 -11.87 9.78 -8.60
N THR A 149 -11.75 10.59 -7.54
CA THR A 149 -11.77 12.04 -7.66
C THR A 149 -10.39 12.66 -7.88
N GLN A 150 -9.30 11.98 -7.50
CA GLN A 150 -7.97 12.57 -7.55
C GLN A 150 -6.97 11.80 -8.41
N ILE A 151 -7.16 10.49 -8.60
CA ILE A 151 -6.30 9.72 -9.51
C ILE A 151 -6.84 9.89 -10.93
N PRO A 152 -6.02 10.43 -11.86
CA PRO A 152 -6.47 10.66 -13.23
C PRO A 152 -6.84 9.38 -13.98
N LYS A 153 -7.80 9.47 -14.89
CA LYS A 153 -8.32 8.31 -15.64
C LYS A 153 -7.28 7.64 -16.55
N PHE A 154 -6.26 8.38 -16.97
CA PHE A 154 -5.13 7.81 -17.72
C PHE A 154 -4.20 6.92 -16.87
N ARG A 155 -4.35 6.96 -15.51
CA ARG A 155 -3.68 6.05 -14.57
C ARG A 155 -4.64 4.98 -14.05
N LEU A 156 -5.88 5.37 -13.75
CA LEU A 156 -6.91 4.51 -13.18
C LEU A 156 -8.25 4.72 -13.88
N PRO A 157 -8.62 3.87 -14.85
CA PRO A 157 -9.90 3.95 -15.54
C PRO A 157 -11.10 3.78 -14.60
N ASP A 158 -12.19 4.52 -14.85
CA ASP A 158 -13.44 4.43 -14.08
C ASP A 158 -13.99 2.99 -14.04
N SER A 159 -13.86 2.23 -15.13
CA SER A 159 -14.35 0.85 -15.23
C SER A 159 -13.74 -0.07 -14.18
N VAL A 160 -12.46 0.13 -13.82
CA VAL A 160 -11.79 -0.65 -12.78
C VAL A 160 -12.33 -0.30 -11.40
N ILE A 161 -12.57 1.00 -11.14
CA ILE A 161 -13.17 1.45 -9.88
C ILE A 161 -14.60 0.93 -9.76
N ASP A 162 -15.38 1.05 -10.84
CA ASP A 162 -16.79 0.61 -10.86
C ASP A 162 -16.91 -0.90 -10.62
N GLU A 163 -16.05 -1.70 -11.24
CA GLU A 163 -16.04 -3.15 -11.05
C GLU A 163 -15.76 -3.51 -9.58
N GLU A 164 -14.67 -3.01 -9.03
CA GLU A 164 -14.23 -3.42 -7.68
C GLU A 164 -15.10 -2.83 -6.56
N THR A 165 -15.63 -1.62 -6.73
CA THR A 165 -16.62 -1.08 -5.77
C THR A 165 -17.96 -1.81 -5.86
N ARG A 166 -18.39 -2.23 -7.06
CA ARG A 166 -19.63 -3.00 -7.25
C ARG A 166 -19.57 -4.34 -6.51
N TYR A 167 -18.45 -5.07 -6.55
CA TYR A 167 -18.31 -6.32 -5.78
C TYR A 167 -18.61 -6.13 -4.28
N ILE A 168 -18.29 -4.96 -3.73
CA ILE A 168 -18.57 -4.64 -2.32
C ILE A 168 -20.05 -4.26 -2.14
N LEU A 169 -20.60 -3.43 -3.00
CA LEU A 169 -22.01 -3.01 -2.92
C LEU A 169 -22.97 -4.21 -3.10
N ASP A 170 -22.61 -5.16 -3.96
CA ASP A 170 -23.38 -6.38 -4.20
C ASP A 170 -23.48 -7.30 -2.96
N LEU A 171 -22.63 -7.11 -1.93
CA LEU A 171 -22.76 -7.76 -0.63
C LEU A 171 -23.99 -7.26 0.17
N GLY A 172 -24.72 -6.27 -0.37
CA GLY A 172 -25.91 -5.68 0.23
C GLY A 172 -25.62 -4.43 1.03
N VAL A 173 -24.52 -3.76 0.72
CA VAL A 173 -24.16 -2.45 1.26
C VAL A 173 -25.04 -1.37 0.63
N GLU A 174 -25.63 -0.50 1.45
CA GLU A 174 -26.37 0.65 0.97
C GLU A 174 -25.41 1.83 0.75
N PHE A 175 -25.37 2.36 -0.47
CA PHE A 175 -24.57 3.55 -0.79
C PHE A 175 -25.48 4.77 -0.98
N ARG A 176 -25.23 5.82 -0.18
CA ARG A 176 -25.95 7.10 -0.22
C ARG A 176 -25.01 8.19 -0.74
N GLY A 177 -24.83 8.22 -2.06
CA GLY A 177 -24.05 9.26 -2.75
C GLY A 177 -24.77 10.61 -2.78
N GLY A 178 -23.98 11.69 -2.81
CA GLY A 178 -24.48 13.07 -2.77
C GLY A 178 -25.01 13.49 -1.39
N GLN A 179 -24.81 12.68 -0.35
CA GLN A 179 -25.24 12.96 1.02
C GLN A 179 -24.06 13.32 1.92
N ARG A 180 -23.77 14.61 2.00
CA ARG A 180 -22.74 15.12 2.92
C ARG A 180 -23.23 15.03 4.36
N MET A 181 -22.41 14.45 5.25
CA MET A 181 -22.65 14.48 6.68
C MET A 181 -22.36 15.88 7.25
N ASN A 182 -23.32 16.41 8.02
CA ASN A 182 -23.24 17.75 8.59
C ASN A 182 -23.27 17.77 10.12
N SER A 183 -23.52 16.62 10.77
CA SER A 183 -23.56 16.50 12.23
C SER A 183 -23.26 15.05 12.64
N MET A 184 -22.28 14.86 13.50
CA MET A 184 -21.98 13.57 14.12
C MET A 184 -23.02 13.24 15.19
N LYS A 185 -23.50 14.25 15.90
CA LYS A 185 -24.55 14.10 16.94
C LYS A 185 -25.82 13.53 16.32
N ALA A 186 -26.26 14.09 15.20
CA ALA A 186 -27.44 13.58 14.49
C ALA A 186 -27.23 12.11 14.04
N LEU A 187 -26.02 11.73 13.62
CA LEU A 187 -25.70 10.36 13.23
C LEU A 187 -25.66 9.41 14.44
N LEU A 188 -25.21 9.87 15.62
CA LEU A 188 -25.23 9.11 16.87
C LEU A 188 -26.68 8.88 17.38
N ASP A 189 -27.58 9.81 17.09
CA ASP A 189 -29.00 9.72 17.46
C ASP A 189 -29.83 8.82 16.51
N ASP A 190 -29.31 8.48 15.32
CA ASP A 190 -30.00 7.69 14.26
C ASP A 190 -29.79 6.16 14.38
N ASN A 191 -29.84 5.61 15.60
CA ASN A 191 -29.85 4.16 15.86
C ASN A 191 -28.78 3.34 15.12
N TYR A 192 -27.58 3.87 14.87
CA TYR A 192 -26.42 3.10 14.46
C TYR A 192 -25.73 2.51 15.69
N ASP A 193 -25.34 1.23 15.59
CA ASP A 193 -24.62 0.52 16.65
C ASP A 193 -23.14 0.89 16.67
N ALA A 194 -22.57 1.22 15.52
CA ALA A 194 -21.23 1.76 15.36
C ALA A 194 -21.16 2.73 14.17
N ILE A 195 -20.22 3.66 14.24
CA ILE A 195 -19.93 4.65 13.19
C ILE A 195 -18.44 4.55 12.85
N PHE A 196 -18.13 4.42 11.57
CA PHE A 196 -16.75 4.51 11.07
C PHE A 196 -16.59 5.77 10.22
N VAL A 197 -15.55 6.55 10.50
CA VAL A 197 -15.20 7.77 9.77
C VAL A 197 -13.98 7.51 8.90
N GLY A 198 -14.23 7.37 7.60
CA GLY A 198 -13.23 7.19 6.55
C GLY A 198 -13.27 8.33 5.51
N SER A 199 -13.54 9.56 5.98
CA SER A 199 -13.71 10.75 5.12
C SER A 199 -12.43 11.27 4.47
N GLY A 200 -11.28 10.65 4.75
CA GLY A 200 -9.99 11.01 4.17
C GLY A 200 -9.47 12.37 4.66
N ALA A 201 -8.62 13.01 3.85
CA ALA A 201 -8.08 14.35 4.04
C ALA A 201 -8.58 15.26 2.90
N PRO A 202 -9.83 15.73 2.98
CA PRO A 202 -10.53 16.31 1.82
C PRO A 202 -10.16 17.76 1.53
N ARG A 203 -9.42 18.46 2.42
CA ARG A 203 -9.06 19.86 2.22
C ARG A 203 -7.63 20.01 1.70
N GLY A 204 -7.48 20.60 0.53
CA GLY A 204 -6.17 20.98 0.01
C GLY A 204 -5.62 22.21 0.73
N ARG A 205 -4.32 22.21 0.99
CA ARG A 205 -3.64 23.38 1.56
C ARG A 205 -3.49 24.47 0.52
N ASP A 206 -3.74 25.69 0.94
CA ASP A 206 -3.55 26.89 0.12
C ASP A 206 -2.29 27.65 0.52
N LEU A 207 -1.94 28.69 -0.23
CA LEU A 207 -0.83 29.59 0.00
C LEU A 207 -1.36 30.99 0.31
N ASP A 208 -1.01 31.54 1.47
CA ASP A 208 -1.33 32.92 1.84
C ASP A 208 -0.12 33.82 1.50
N ILE A 209 0.00 34.16 0.21
CA ILE A 209 1.03 35.05 -0.33
C ILE A 209 0.39 36.17 -1.16
N PRO A 210 1.08 37.30 -1.36
CA PRO A 210 0.59 38.42 -2.15
C PRO A 210 0.07 38.01 -3.52
N GLY A 211 -1.01 38.62 -3.98
CA GLY A 211 -1.66 38.32 -5.26
C GLY A 211 -2.59 37.10 -5.30
N ARG A 212 -2.65 36.29 -4.20
CA ARG A 212 -3.47 35.07 -4.16
C ARG A 212 -4.96 35.36 -4.30
N LYS A 213 -5.45 36.41 -3.64
CA LYS A 213 -6.87 36.78 -3.64
C LYS A 213 -7.26 37.48 -4.95
N GLU A 214 -6.40 38.36 -5.43
CA GLU A 214 -6.62 39.14 -6.63
C GLU A 214 -6.67 38.26 -7.89
N ALA A 215 -5.79 37.25 -7.99
CA ALA A 215 -5.73 36.31 -9.11
C ALA A 215 -6.48 34.99 -8.87
N ALA A 216 -7.40 34.95 -7.91
CA ALA A 216 -8.05 33.72 -7.41
C ALA A 216 -8.68 32.84 -8.50
N LYS A 217 -9.16 33.45 -9.60
CA LYS A 217 -9.81 32.72 -10.72
C LYS A 217 -8.87 31.79 -11.48
N ASN A 218 -7.58 32.06 -11.44
CA ASN A 218 -6.56 31.31 -12.16
C ASN A 218 -5.63 30.50 -11.23
N ILE A 219 -5.96 30.44 -9.93
CA ILE A 219 -5.19 29.70 -8.94
C ILE A 219 -6.09 28.66 -8.29
N HIS A 220 -5.85 27.40 -8.63
CA HIS A 220 -6.70 26.28 -8.25
C HIS A 220 -6.02 25.40 -7.21
N ILE A 221 -6.78 24.92 -6.24
CA ILE A 221 -6.32 23.86 -5.33
C ILE A 221 -6.28 22.55 -6.11
N GLY A 222 -5.14 21.87 -6.13
CA GLY A 222 -4.90 20.73 -7.01
C GLY A 222 -5.91 19.60 -6.88
N ILE A 223 -6.26 19.22 -5.64
CA ILE A 223 -7.23 18.14 -5.41
C ILE A 223 -8.65 18.50 -5.85
N ASP A 224 -9.07 19.75 -5.67
CA ASP A 224 -10.40 20.22 -6.10
C ASP A 224 -10.46 20.31 -7.63
N TRP A 225 -9.35 20.73 -8.24
CA TRP A 225 -9.23 20.78 -9.69
C TRP A 225 -9.28 19.38 -10.32
N LEU A 226 -8.54 18.39 -9.77
CA LEU A 226 -8.61 16.99 -10.22
C LEU A 226 -10.01 16.41 -10.06
N SER A 227 -10.69 16.69 -8.94
CA SER A 227 -12.07 16.28 -8.72
C SER A 227 -13.01 16.89 -9.76
N SER A 228 -12.82 18.17 -10.08
CA SER A 228 -13.60 18.86 -11.11
C SER A 228 -13.43 18.25 -12.52
N ILE A 229 -12.22 17.74 -12.83
CA ILE A 229 -11.98 16.98 -14.07
C ILE A 229 -12.68 15.63 -14.00
N ALA A 230 -12.56 14.91 -12.88
CA ALA A 230 -13.14 13.59 -12.73
C ALA A 230 -14.65 13.57 -12.95
N PHE A 231 -15.34 14.62 -12.51
CA PHE A 231 -16.79 14.80 -12.70
C PHE A 231 -17.19 15.62 -13.96
N GLY A 232 -16.22 15.98 -14.81
CA GLY A 232 -16.47 16.65 -16.08
C GLY A 232 -16.84 18.14 -15.97
N HIS A 233 -16.52 18.80 -14.86
CA HIS A 233 -16.74 20.23 -14.66
C HIS A 233 -15.63 21.10 -15.29
N VAL A 234 -14.45 20.50 -15.50
CA VAL A 234 -13.29 21.15 -16.13
C VAL A 234 -12.79 20.26 -17.28
N ASP A 235 -12.68 20.84 -18.47
CA ASP A 235 -12.23 20.18 -19.72
C ASP A 235 -11.05 20.88 -20.40
N ARG A 236 -10.54 21.98 -19.83
CA ARG A 236 -9.43 22.78 -20.37
C ARG A 236 -8.71 23.56 -19.28
N ILE A 237 -7.48 23.98 -19.60
CA ILE A 237 -6.64 24.87 -18.78
C ILE A 237 -5.88 25.83 -19.69
N GLY A 238 -5.28 26.87 -19.13
CA GLY A 238 -4.40 27.80 -19.86
C GLY A 238 -3.17 27.12 -20.45
N LYS A 239 -2.52 27.80 -21.39
CA LYS A 239 -1.38 27.22 -22.12
C LYS A 239 -0.13 27.11 -21.26
N ARG A 240 0.10 28.08 -20.35
CA ARG A 240 1.25 28.13 -19.43
C ARG A 240 0.77 27.82 -18.03
N VAL A 241 1.15 26.67 -17.49
CA VAL A 241 0.68 26.18 -16.19
C VAL A 241 1.86 25.93 -15.25
N ILE A 242 1.79 26.49 -14.06
CA ILE A 242 2.72 26.19 -12.98
C ILE A 242 2.01 25.28 -11.96
N VAL A 243 2.65 24.18 -11.61
CA VAL A 243 2.20 23.27 -10.55
C VAL A 243 3.13 23.40 -9.35
N LEU A 244 2.58 23.77 -8.20
CA LEU A 244 3.33 23.95 -6.96
C LEU A 244 3.21 22.70 -6.10
N GLY A 245 4.32 22.00 -5.88
CA GLY A 245 4.35 20.82 -5.02
C GLY A 245 5.19 19.67 -5.55
N GLY A 246 5.64 18.80 -4.66
CA GLY A 246 6.53 17.68 -4.96
C GLY A 246 5.98 16.31 -4.55
N GLY A 247 4.65 16.17 -4.39
CA GLY A 247 3.96 14.90 -4.09
C GLY A 247 3.29 14.29 -5.32
N ASN A 248 2.72 13.09 -5.19
CA ASN A 248 2.00 12.40 -6.27
C ASN A 248 0.85 13.25 -6.84
N THR A 249 0.13 14.02 -5.99
CA THR A 249 -0.91 14.95 -6.45
C THR A 249 -0.37 16.00 -7.44
N ALA A 250 0.84 16.50 -7.23
CA ALA A 250 1.45 17.46 -8.15
C ALA A 250 1.78 16.80 -9.50
N MET A 251 2.23 15.53 -9.49
CA MET A 251 2.47 14.76 -10.72
C MET A 251 1.15 14.49 -11.47
N ASP A 252 0.09 14.16 -10.76
CA ASP A 252 -1.24 13.98 -11.35
C ASP A 252 -1.79 15.29 -11.94
N CYS A 253 -1.61 16.43 -11.24
CA CYS A 253 -2.00 17.74 -11.73
C CYS A 253 -1.25 18.14 -13.01
N CYS A 254 0.07 18.03 -13.04
CA CYS A 254 0.87 18.47 -14.19
C CYS A 254 0.60 17.61 -15.43
N ARG A 255 0.48 16.29 -15.27
CA ARG A 255 0.17 15.35 -16.36
C ARG A 255 -1.27 15.54 -16.87
N SER A 256 -2.22 15.85 -15.99
CA SER A 256 -3.58 16.21 -16.38
C SER A 256 -3.63 17.52 -17.13
N ALA A 257 -2.88 18.55 -16.68
CA ALA A 257 -2.80 19.84 -17.35
C ALA A 257 -2.27 19.71 -18.79
N ARG A 258 -1.27 18.86 -19.03
CA ARG A 258 -0.78 18.56 -20.39
C ARG A 258 -1.88 18.03 -21.32
N ARG A 259 -2.79 17.21 -20.80
CA ARG A 259 -3.89 16.62 -21.58
C ARG A 259 -5.07 17.57 -21.80
N LEU A 260 -5.19 18.61 -20.98
CA LEU A 260 -6.27 19.59 -21.05
C LEU A 260 -5.87 20.90 -21.75
N GLY A 261 -4.78 20.89 -22.51
CA GLY A 261 -4.35 21.99 -23.35
C GLY A 261 -3.18 22.82 -22.83
N GLY A 262 -2.57 22.41 -21.71
CA GLY A 262 -1.33 23.00 -21.22
C GLY A 262 -0.16 22.71 -22.18
N GLU A 263 0.35 23.75 -22.85
CA GLU A 263 1.49 23.64 -23.78
C GLU A 263 2.83 23.71 -23.03
N ASN A 264 2.93 24.64 -22.09
CA ASN A 264 4.08 24.82 -21.21
C ASN A 264 3.66 24.57 -19.76
N VAL A 265 3.79 23.32 -19.32
CA VAL A 265 3.48 22.91 -17.95
C VAL A 265 4.79 22.66 -17.21
N GLN A 266 4.95 23.28 -16.05
CA GLN A 266 6.16 23.19 -15.24
C GLN A 266 5.81 22.89 -13.78
N VAL A 267 6.60 22.05 -13.12
CA VAL A 267 6.47 21.76 -11.69
C VAL A 267 7.54 22.52 -10.93
N VAL A 268 7.14 23.19 -9.85
CA VAL A 268 8.05 23.95 -8.99
C VAL A 268 8.00 23.42 -7.56
N VAL A 269 9.17 23.09 -7.01
CA VAL A 269 9.31 22.40 -5.73
C VAL A 269 10.34 23.11 -4.85
N ARG A 270 10.00 23.31 -3.58
CA ARG A 270 10.92 23.89 -2.60
C ARG A 270 12.07 22.98 -2.16
N SER A 271 11.96 21.68 -2.39
CA SER A 271 12.97 20.66 -2.02
C SER A 271 13.80 20.22 -3.22
N GLY A 272 14.89 19.48 -2.97
CA GLY A 272 15.65 18.78 -4.00
C GLY A 272 14.85 17.68 -4.67
N PHE A 273 15.32 17.21 -5.81
CA PHE A 273 14.64 16.18 -6.60
C PHE A 273 14.48 14.85 -5.84
N ASP A 274 15.54 14.42 -5.15
CA ASP A 274 15.53 13.16 -4.39
C ASP A 274 14.71 13.27 -3.09
N GLU A 275 14.49 14.49 -2.61
CA GLU A 275 13.69 14.78 -1.41
C GLU A 275 12.20 14.93 -1.70
N MET A 276 11.78 14.90 -2.96
CA MET A 276 10.38 14.96 -3.35
C MET A 276 9.64 13.71 -2.83
N LYS A 277 8.42 13.94 -2.32
CA LYS A 277 7.57 12.86 -1.80
C LYS A 277 6.87 12.05 -2.88
N ALA A 278 6.88 12.53 -4.14
CA ALA A 278 6.35 11.77 -5.26
C ALA A 278 7.16 10.48 -5.47
N SER A 279 6.47 9.41 -5.80
CA SER A 279 7.08 8.12 -6.12
C SER A 279 8.07 8.28 -7.29
N PRO A 280 9.19 7.55 -7.30
CA PRO A 280 10.20 7.68 -8.37
C PRO A 280 9.61 7.57 -9.78
N TRP A 281 8.76 6.58 -10.00
CA TRP A 281 8.10 6.36 -11.31
C TRP A 281 7.14 7.49 -11.69
N GLU A 282 6.47 8.16 -10.76
CA GLU A 282 5.61 9.31 -11.07
C GLU A 282 6.43 10.53 -11.54
N LYS A 283 7.62 10.71 -10.96
CA LYS A 283 8.56 11.73 -11.42
C LYS A 283 9.10 11.42 -12.81
N GLU A 284 9.47 10.16 -13.06
CA GLU A 284 9.93 9.67 -14.35
C GLU A 284 8.86 9.85 -15.44
N ASP A 285 7.61 9.49 -15.13
CA ASP A 285 6.48 9.66 -16.04
C ASP A 285 6.24 11.12 -16.41
N ALA A 286 6.31 12.06 -15.44
CA ALA A 286 6.16 13.48 -15.70
C ALA A 286 7.28 14.01 -16.62
N MET A 287 8.53 13.59 -16.37
CA MET A 287 9.66 13.95 -17.22
C MET A 287 9.57 13.33 -18.62
N HIS A 288 9.06 12.08 -18.74
CA HIS A 288 8.80 11.44 -20.03
C HIS A 288 7.75 12.20 -20.86
N GLU A 289 6.82 12.89 -20.19
CA GLU A 289 5.82 13.76 -20.82
C GLU A 289 6.32 15.19 -21.06
N ASP A 290 7.64 15.44 -21.01
CA ASP A 290 8.32 16.70 -21.23
C ASP A 290 7.92 17.80 -20.21
N ILE A 291 7.67 17.43 -18.96
CA ILE A 291 7.33 18.35 -17.88
C ILE A 291 8.58 18.61 -17.04
N PRO A 292 9.19 19.82 -17.11
CA PRO A 292 10.35 20.14 -16.29
C PRO A 292 9.98 20.31 -14.81
N ILE A 293 10.89 19.88 -13.94
CA ILE A 293 10.77 20.00 -12.48
C ILE A 293 11.86 20.94 -11.99
N HIS A 294 11.47 22.09 -11.43
CA HIS A 294 12.36 23.10 -10.89
C HIS A 294 12.45 22.96 -9.37
N ASN A 295 13.64 22.68 -8.87
CA ASN A 295 13.89 22.45 -7.45
C ASN A 295 14.44 23.71 -6.74
N TYR A 296 14.26 23.74 -5.41
CA TYR A 296 14.76 24.80 -4.53
C TYR A 296 14.18 26.18 -4.84
N LEU A 297 12.91 26.25 -5.20
CA LEU A 297 12.17 27.48 -5.45
C LEU A 297 10.97 27.59 -4.51
N VAL A 298 10.89 28.68 -3.77
CA VAL A 298 9.79 28.99 -2.83
C VAL A 298 8.94 30.12 -3.40
N PRO A 299 7.61 29.94 -3.54
CA PRO A 299 6.75 30.99 -4.07
C PRO A 299 6.68 32.20 -3.12
N LYS A 300 6.84 33.44 -3.65
CA LYS A 300 6.80 34.70 -2.93
C LYS A 300 5.54 35.52 -3.21
N ALA A 301 5.16 35.63 -4.47
CA ALA A 301 4.00 36.43 -4.86
C ALA A 301 3.44 35.96 -6.22
N PHE A 302 2.13 36.03 -6.35
CA PHE A 302 1.45 35.97 -7.64
C PHE A 302 1.41 37.38 -8.28
N THR A 303 1.72 37.46 -9.55
CA THR A 303 1.59 38.71 -10.32
C THR A 303 0.32 38.69 -11.14
N HIS A 304 -0.40 39.79 -11.19
CA HIS A 304 -1.67 39.91 -11.90
C HIS A 304 -1.88 41.30 -12.51
N GLU A 305 -2.69 41.36 -13.55
CA GLU A 305 -3.19 42.58 -14.15
C GLU A 305 -4.73 42.53 -14.20
N ASN A 306 -5.38 43.51 -13.62
CA ASN A 306 -6.84 43.61 -13.55
C ASN A 306 -7.53 42.31 -13.03
N GLY A 307 -6.91 41.67 -12.06
CA GLY A 307 -7.43 40.43 -11.46
C GLY A 307 -7.13 39.15 -12.30
N LYS A 308 -6.42 39.26 -13.39
CA LYS A 308 -5.99 38.11 -14.20
C LYS A 308 -4.54 37.76 -13.87
N LEU A 309 -4.26 36.51 -13.59
CA LEU A 309 -2.90 36.03 -13.34
C LEU A 309 -2.00 36.26 -14.56
N THR A 310 -0.78 36.75 -14.31
CA THR A 310 0.25 36.94 -15.34
C THR A 310 1.51 36.12 -15.05
N GLY A 311 1.72 35.73 -13.80
CA GLY A 311 2.89 34.92 -13.42
C GLY A 311 2.99 34.70 -11.91
N ILE A 312 4.10 34.11 -11.51
CA ILE A 312 4.47 33.88 -10.12
C ILE A 312 5.97 34.14 -9.93
N THR A 313 6.33 34.79 -8.82
CA THR A 313 7.71 35.07 -8.44
C THR A 313 8.19 34.13 -7.36
N PHE A 314 9.38 33.58 -7.51
CA PHE A 314 10.02 32.65 -6.60
C PHE A 314 11.33 33.18 -6.04
N GLU A 315 11.57 32.84 -4.77
CA GLU A 315 12.89 32.99 -4.15
C GLU A 315 13.67 31.68 -4.31
N LYS A 316 14.92 31.76 -4.72
CA LYS A 316 15.84 30.64 -4.75
C LYS A 316 16.33 30.33 -3.33
N VAL A 317 16.20 29.06 -2.92
CA VAL A 317 16.63 28.59 -1.62
C VAL A 317 17.66 27.47 -1.74
N LYS A 318 18.38 27.19 -0.66
CA LYS A 318 19.27 26.03 -0.51
C LYS A 318 18.92 25.27 0.78
N ALA A 319 19.22 23.98 0.80
CA ALA A 319 19.06 23.16 1.99
C ALA A 319 20.32 23.29 2.88
N GLU A 320 20.12 23.59 4.15
CA GLU A 320 21.15 23.51 5.20
C GLU A 320 20.66 22.54 6.26
N TYR A 321 21.57 21.70 6.79
CA TYR A 321 21.22 20.68 7.78
C TYR A 321 21.79 21.09 9.15
N ASP A 322 20.94 21.05 10.16
CA ASP A 322 21.37 21.32 11.54
C ASP A 322 22.19 20.14 12.11
N ALA A 323 22.77 20.31 13.29
CA ALA A 323 23.57 19.28 13.98
C ALA A 323 22.79 17.98 14.31
N LYS A 324 21.45 18.00 14.19
CA LYS A 324 20.56 16.85 14.36
C LYS A 324 20.09 16.25 13.02
N GLY A 325 20.69 16.72 11.90
CA GLY A 325 20.31 16.27 10.56
C GLY A 325 18.95 16.81 10.05
N ARG A 326 18.35 17.79 10.73
CA ARG A 326 17.07 18.38 10.27
C ARG A 326 17.36 19.42 9.21
N ARG A 327 16.63 19.30 8.10
CA ARG A 327 16.74 20.20 6.96
C ARG A 327 16.04 21.54 7.22
N ASN A 328 16.74 22.62 6.99
CA ASN A 328 16.22 23.97 6.93
C ASN A 328 16.43 24.53 5.53
N LEU A 329 15.46 25.29 5.01
CA LEU A 329 15.58 26.00 3.75
C LEU A 329 15.94 27.45 4.06
N VAL A 330 17.06 27.90 3.49
CA VAL A 330 17.54 29.28 3.63
C VAL A 330 17.66 29.95 2.27
N PRO A 331 17.50 31.30 2.16
CA PRO A 331 17.71 32.02 0.92
C PRO A 331 19.07 31.73 0.33
N ALA A 332 19.15 31.49 -0.98
CA ALA A 332 20.41 31.25 -1.67
C ALA A 332 21.20 32.57 -1.95
N GLY A 333 20.57 33.74 -1.79
CA GLY A 333 21.14 35.03 -2.08
C GLY A 333 21.15 35.38 -3.58
N GLU A 334 20.40 34.63 -4.39
CA GLU A 334 20.19 34.88 -5.80
C GLU A 334 18.98 35.81 -6.05
N PRO A 335 18.89 36.50 -7.18
CA PRO A 335 17.72 37.30 -7.55
C PRO A 335 16.46 36.42 -7.65
N ASP A 336 15.31 37.00 -7.29
CA ASP A 336 14.02 36.36 -7.46
C ASP A 336 13.78 35.99 -8.93
N GLN A 337 13.19 34.83 -9.16
CA GLN A 337 12.88 34.30 -10.49
C GLN A 337 11.39 34.45 -10.79
N HIS A 338 11.06 35.05 -11.92
CA HIS A 338 9.69 35.25 -12.37
C HIS A 338 9.33 34.25 -13.47
N PHE A 339 8.24 33.51 -13.26
CA PHE A 339 7.69 32.53 -14.21
C PHE A 339 6.35 33.06 -14.73
N PRO A 340 6.22 33.40 -16.00
CA PRO A 340 4.94 33.79 -16.58
C PRO A 340 4.02 32.61 -16.72
N CYS A 341 2.78 32.72 -16.25
CA CYS A 341 1.78 31.66 -16.34
C CYS A 341 0.37 32.21 -16.48
N ASP A 342 -0.52 31.36 -17.01
CA ASP A 342 -1.94 31.62 -17.18
C ASP A 342 -2.76 31.01 -16.05
N ASP A 343 -2.34 29.86 -15.51
CA ASP A 343 -2.96 29.16 -14.38
C ASP A 343 -1.89 28.57 -13.44
N VAL A 344 -2.25 28.47 -12.16
CA VAL A 344 -1.44 27.80 -11.13
C VAL A 344 -2.28 26.71 -10.44
N LEU A 345 -1.69 25.53 -10.29
CA LEU A 345 -2.25 24.40 -9.52
C LEU A 345 -1.45 24.26 -8.21
N VAL A 346 -2.13 24.46 -7.07
CA VAL A 346 -1.52 24.39 -5.73
C VAL A 346 -1.68 22.99 -5.18
N ALA A 347 -0.60 22.21 -5.14
CA ALA A 347 -0.55 20.82 -4.69
C ALA A 347 0.46 20.63 -3.54
N VAL A 348 0.46 21.54 -2.56
CA VAL A 348 1.42 21.60 -1.45
C VAL A 348 1.04 20.78 -0.23
N GLY A 349 0.06 19.91 -0.35
CA GLY A 349 -0.41 18.99 0.68
C GLY A 349 -1.91 19.05 0.90
N GLN A 350 -2.37 18.13 1.74
CA GLN A 350 -3.76 17.97 2.12
C GLN A 350 -3.87 17.97 3.64
N GLU A 351 -5.07 18.23 4.14
CA GLU A 351 -5.37 18.20 5.57
C GLU A 351 -6.78 17.69 5.82
N ASN A 352 -6.96 17.18 7.02
CA ASN A 352 -8.23 16.71 7.50
C ASN A 352 -9.16 17.89 7.83
N ALA A 353 -10.48 17.64 7.79
CA ALA A 353 -11.47 18.66 8.12
C ALA A 353 -12.70 18.01 8.76
N TYR A 354 -12.99 18.40 9.99
CA TYR A 354 -14.09 17.86 10.79
C TYR A 354 -15.07 18.95 11.27
N PRO A 355 -15.49 19.90 10.41
CA PRO A 355 -16.43 20.97 10.84
C PRO A 355 -17.83 20.44 11.21
N TRP A 356 -18.11 19.18 10.83
CA TRP A 356 -19.36 18.49 11.06
C TRP A 356 -19.38 17.62 12.33
N ILE A 357 -18.26 17.52 13.04
CA ILE A 357 -18.14 16.80 14.31
C ILE A 357 -18.18 17.81 15.44
N GLU A 358 -19.22 17.77 16.21
CA GLU A 358 -19.42 18.60 17.40
C GLU A 358 -18.38 18.24 18.45
N ARG A 359 -17.91 19.23 19.24
CA ARG A 359 -16.80 19.05 20.19
C ARG A 359 -17.29 18.65 21.60
N ASP A 360 -18.59 18.57 21.82
CA ASP A 360 -19.27 18.25 23.10
C ASP A 360 -19.80 16.79 23.16
N ILE A 361 -19.46 15.95 22.20
CA ILE A 361 -20.00 14.58 22.07
C ILE A 361 -19.04 13.48 22.57
N GLY A 362 -17.94 13.83 23.23
CA GLY A 362 -17.00 12.87 23.80
C GLY A 362 -15.94 12.33 22.81
N ILE A 363 -15.79 12.94 21.64
CA ILE A 363 -14.69 12.69 20.73
C ILE A 363 -13.62 13.75 20.98
N GLU A 364 -12.43 13.33 21.43
CA GLU A 364 -11.29 14.21 21.63
C GLU A 364 -10.48 14.40 20.34
N PHE A 365 -9.92 15.61 20.20
CA PHE A 365 -9.03 15.98 19.09
C PHE A 365 -7.72 16.54 19.66
N ASP A 366 -6.61 16.22 19.02
CA ASP A 366 -5.35 16.83 19.40
C ASP A 366 -5.33 18.33 19.08
N MET A 367 -4.76 19.12 19.99
CA MET A 367 -4.78 20.58 19.90
C MET A 367 -3.90 21.15 18.78
N LYS A 368 -2.95 20.37 18.27
CA LYS A 368 -1.96 20.86 17.31
C LYS A 368 -2.40 20.68 15.86
N TRP A 369 -3.02 19.54 15.56
CA TRP A 369 -3.35 19.14 14.19
C TRP A 369 -4.85 19.00 13.95
N ASP A 370 -5.66 19.18 14.99
CA ASP A 370 -7.11 18.96 14.98
C ASP A 370 -7.48 17.56 14.45
N MET A 371 -6.67 16.57 14.83
CA MET A 371 -6.87 15.17 14.49
C MET A 371 -7.60 14.43 15.61
N PRO A 372 -8.53 13.49 15.30
CA PRO A 372 -9.17 12.71 16.34
C PRO A 372 -8.15 11.87 17.10
N VAL A 373 -8.30 11.81 18.42
CA VAL A 373 -7.53 10.89 19.27
C VAL A 373 -8.07 9.48 19.06
N VAL A 374 -7.22 8.62 18.49
CA VAL A 374 -7.59 7.26 18.08
C VAL A 374 -6.58 6.27 18.65
N ASP A 375 -7.08 5.18 19.22
CA ASP A 375 -6.22 4.05 19.60
C ASP A 375 -5.63 3.36 18.35
N GLY A 376 -4.32 3.21 18.32
CA GLY A 376 -3.60 2.74 17.12
C GLY A 376 -3.87 1.29 16.73
N THR A 377 -4.35 0.47 17.66
CA THR A 377 -4.66 -0.95 17.44
C THR A 377 -6.12 -1.16 17.08
N THR A 378 -7.01 -0.53 17.85
CA THR A 378 -8.46 -0.76 17.71
C THR A 378 -9.13 0.23 16.75
N LEU A 379 -8.45 1.33 16.41
CA LEU A 379 -8.97 2.45 15.62
C LEU A 379 -10.21 3.13 16.22
N ARG A 380 -10.51 2.84 17.50
CA ARG A 380 -11.60 3.48 18.24
C ARG A 380 -11.15 4.84 18.76
N SER A 381 -12.03 5.84 18.62
CA SER A 381 -11.86 7.14 19.24
C SER A 381 -12.13 7.09 20.75
N THR A 382 -12.07 8.23 21.42
CA THR A 382 -12.50 8.35 22.83
C THR A 382 -14.01 8.12 23.02
N HIS A 383 -14.80 8.23 21.95
CA HIS A 383 -16.23 7.86 21.97
C HIS A 383 -16.40 6.36 21.67
N PRO A 384 -17.13 5.58 22.52
CA PRO A 384 -17.15 4.12 22.46
C PRO A 384 -17.73 3.53 21.17
N LYS A 385 -18.57 4.25 20.44
CA LYS A 385 -19.21 3.80 19.19
C LYS A 385 -18.55 4.33 17.92
N VAL A 386 -17.52 5.20 18.02
CA VAL A 386 -16.96 5.91 16.86
C VAL A 386 -15.53 5.49 16.59
N PHE A 387 -15.29 5.05 15.36
CA PHE A 387 -14.00 4.60 14.86
C PHE A 387 -13.54 5.50 13.71
N PHE A 388 -12.23 5.64 13.54
CA PHE A 388 -11.63 6.38 12.43
C PHE A 388 -10.57 5.52 11.74
N GLY A 389 -10.41 5.69 10.43
CA GLY A 389 -9.37 4.97 9.70
C GLY A 389 -8.97 5.67 8.39
N GLY A 390 -7.93 5.15 7.76
CA GLY A 390 -7.33 5.77 6.61
C GLY A 390 -6.77 7.16 6.94
N ASP A 391 -6.79 8.05 5.95
CA ASP A 391 -6.29 9.41 6.11
C ASP A 391 -7.09 10.22 7.15
N ALA A 392 -8.34 9.84 7.42
CA ALA A 392 -9.14 10.48 8.46
C ALA A 392 -8.60 10.28 9.87
N ALA A 393 -7.83 9.22 10.15
CA ALA A 393 -7.26 8.97 11.47
C ALA A 393 -5.80 9.43 11.57
N PHE A 394 -5.02 9.25 10.50
CA PHE A 394 -3.55 9.34 10.56
C PHE A 394 -2.95 10.33 9.56
N GLY A 395 -3.78 11.16 8.93
CA GLY A 395 -3.37 12.08 7.88
C GLY A 395 -3.09 11.39 6.53
N PRO A 396 -2.77 12.17 5.49
CA PRO A 396 -2.62 11.64 4.12
C PRO A 396 -1.53 10.57 4.01
N LYS A 397 -1.94 9.37 3.57
CA LYS A 397 -1.08 8.23 3.25
C LYS A 397 -1.47 7.68 1.86
N ASN A 398 -1.66 6.38 1.74
CA ASN A 398 -2.00 5.72 0.49
C ASN A 398 -3.15 4.70 0.66
N ILE A 399 -3.64 4.19 -0.46
CA ILE A 399 -4.81 3.30 -0.51
C ILE A 399 -4.61 2.03 0.31
N ILE A 400 -3.44 1.40 0.26
CA ILE A 400 -3.21 0.12 0.96
C ILE A 400 -3.21 0.28 2.49
N TRP A 401 -2.78 1.43 3.01
CA TRP A 401 -2.94 1.75 4.43
C TRP A 401 -4.40 1.97 4.82
N ALA A 402 -5.18 2.61 3.94
CA ALA A 402 -6.62 2.77 4.17
C ALA A 402 -7.35 1.43 4.19
N VAL A 403 -6.94 0.47 3.34
CA VAL A 403 -7.44 -0.91 3.35
C VAL A 403 -7.10 -1.61 4.67
N ALA A 404 -5.83 -1.58 5.09
CA ALA A 404 -5.40 -2.18 6.36
C ALA A 404 -6.20 -1.64 7.56
N HIS A 405 -6.33 -0.31 7.65
CA HIS A 405 -7.16 0.32 8.69
C HIS A 405 -8.64 -0.09 8.58
N GLY A 406 -9.15 -0.33 7.37
CA GLY A 406 -10.51 -0.83 7.17
C GLY A 406 -10.71 -2.22 7.79
N HIS A 407 -9.78 -3.14 7.57
CA HIS A 407 -9.80 -4.47 8.18
C HIS A 407 -9.71 -4.42 9.70
N ASP A 408 -8.78 -3.62 10.24
CA ASP A 408 -8.62 -3.46 11.68
C ASP A 408 -9.84 -2.86 12.36
N ALA A 409 -10.46 -1.86 11.74
CA ALA A 409 -11.70 -1.25 12.23
C ALA A 409 -12.88 -2.23 12.16
N ALA A 410 -13.01 -2.99 11.08
CA ALA A 410 -14.06 -3.98 10.92
C ALA A 410 -13.96 -5.06 12.02
N LEU A 411 -12.76 -5.54 12.29
CA LEU A 411 -12.51 -6.50 13.37
C LEU A 411 -12.87 -5.91 14.73
N SER A 412 -12.47 -4.66 15.02
CA SER A 412 -12.79 -3.98 16.28
C SER A 412 -14.30 -3.76 16.46
N ILE A 413 -14.99 -3.33 15.40
CA ILE A 413 -16.45 -3.15 15.39
C ILE A 413 -17.15 -4.49 15.62
N HIS A 414 -16.73 -5.55 14.93
CA HIS A 414 -17.29 -6.88 15.08
C HIS A 414 -17.14 -7.39 16.51
N LYS A 415 -15.94 -7.34 17.08
CA LYS A 415 -15.67 -7.75 18.46
C LYS A 415 -16.47 -6.94 19.47
N MET A 416 -16.53 -5.61 19.34
CA MET A 416 -17.31 -4.76 20.19
C MET A 416 -18.80 -5.15 20.20
N LEU A 417 -19.39 -5.38 19.03
CA LEU A 417 -20.79 -5.71 18.88
C LEU A 417 -21.13 -7.15 19.26
N SER A 418 -20.12 -8.02 19.31
CA SER A 418 -20.21 -9.40 19.82
C SER A 418 -19.94 -9.48 21.34
N GLY A 419 -19.53 -8.38 21.98
CA GLY A 419 -19.21 -8.36 23.41
C GLY A 419 -17.84 -8.93 23.76
N GLU A 420 -16.93 -8.98 22.78
CA GLU A 420 -15.55 -9.45 22.92
C GLU A 420 -14.60 -8.27 23.21
N ASP A 421 -13.39 -8.59 23.73
CA ASP A 421 -12.36 -7.59 23.93
C ASP A 421 -11.79 -7.12 22.58
N ILE A 422 -11.98 -5.84 22.27
CA ILE A 422 -11.51 -5.23 21.02
C ILE A 422 -10.00 -5.05 20.96
N SER A 423 -9.30 -5.11 22.09
CA SER A 423 -7.83 -4.97 22.14
C SER A 423 -7.10 -6.24 21.74
N GLU A 424 -7.73 -7.38 21.90
CA GLU A 424 -7.18 -8.66 21.46
C GLU A 424 -7.20 -8.75 19.94
N ARG A 425 -6.06 -9.10 19.35
CA ARG A 425 -5.92 -9.38 17.93
C ARG A 425 -5.73 -10.86 17.70
N PRO A 426 -6.57 -11.52 16.89
CA PRO A 426 -6.39 -12.93 16.57
C PRO A 426 -5.08 -13.11 15.78
N LEU A 427 -4.44 -14.26 16.02
CA LEU A 427 -3.28 -14.66 15.24
C LEU A 427 -3.66 -14.91 13.78
N PRO A 428 -2.75 -14.68 12.83
CA PRO A 428 -2.96 -15.08 11.45
C PRO A 428 -3.12 -16.60 11.34
N HIS A 429 -3.85 -17.03 10.32
CA HIS A 429 -3.94 -18.43 9.95
C HIS A 429 -2.72 -18.82 9.13
N VAL A 430 -2.10 -19.97 9.46
CA VAL A 430 -0.92 -20.47 8.75
C VAL A 430 -1.18 -21.90 8.30
N ASP A 431 -1.22 -22.10 6.97
CA ASP A 431 -1.19 -23.42 6.36
C ASP A 431 0.24 -23.78 6.00
N VAL A 432 0.68 -24.99 6.40
CA VAL A 432 2.03 -25.49 6.15
C VAL A 432 1.94 -26.76 5.34
N VAL A 433 2.64 -26.79 4.20
CA VAL A 433 2.69 -27.95 3.30
C VAL A 433 4.14 -28.28 2.97
N SER A 434 4.59 -29.52 3.30
CA SER A 434 5.90 -30.01 2.84
C SER A 434 5.93 -30.11 1.33
N GLN A 435 7.01 -29.65 0.72
CA GLN A 435 7.26 -29.79 -0.71
C GLN A 435 8.05 -31.04 -1.05
N LYS A 436 8.29 -31.93 -0.06
CA LYS A 436 9.14 -33.11 -0.19
C LYS A 436 8.45 -34.21 -0.99
N MET A 437 9.11 -34.67 -2.03
CA MET A 437 8.69 -35.81 -2.85
C MET A 437 9.57 -37.05 -2.63
N GLY A 438 10.83 -36.86 -2.22
CA GLY A 438 11.80 -37.89 -1.91
C GLY A 438 12.91 -37.32 -1.02
N ILE A 439 14.01 -38.05 -0.79
CA ILE A 439 15.09 -37.56 0.09
C ILE A 439 15.74 -36.30 -0.48
N HIS A 440 15.92 -36.25 -1.80
CA HIS A 440 16.53 -35.13 -2.52
C HIS A 440 15.62 -34.59 -3.65
N GLU A 441 14.34 -34.83 -3.58
CA GLU A 441 13.34 -34.42 -4.55
C GLU A 441 12.30 -33.52 -3.90
N TRP A 442 12.09 -32.36 -4.54
CA TRP A 442 11.18 -31.32 -4.05
C TRP A 442 10.22 -30.90 -5.16
N SER A 443 9.01 -30.57 -4.80
CA SER A 443 8.06 -29.93 -5.71
C SER A 443 8.32 -28.43 -5.75
N TYR A 444 8.66 -27.91 -6.92
CA TYR A 444 8.76 -26.48 -7.18
C TYR A 444 7.56 -26.04 -8.02
N ASP A 445 6.79 -25.09 -7.50
CA ASP A 445 5.57 -24.64 -8.15
C ASP A 445 5.85 -23.75 -9.38
N ASN A 446 7.02 -23.16 -9.50
CA ASN A 446 7.48 -22.40 -10.65
C ASN A 446 9.02 -22.36 -10.73
N ASP A 447 9.53 -22.20 -11.94
CA ASP A 447 10.96 -22.01 -12.20
C ASP A 447 11.41 -20.62 -11.73
N ILE A 448 12.71 -20.49 -11.41
CA ILE A 448 13.32 -19.20 -11.09
C ILE A 448 14.29 -18.83 -12.22
N THR A 449 14.06 -17.65 -12.82
CA THR A 449 14.92 -17.10 -13.87
C THR A 449 15.92 -16.08 -13.32
N LEU A 450 17.03 -15.89 -14.04
CA LEU A 450 18.01 -14.82 -13.78
C LEU A 450 17.74 -13.55 -14.61
N ASP A 451 16.62 -13.47 -15.30
CA ASP A 451 16.26 -12.34 -16.14
C ASP A 451 16.17 -11.03 -15.35
N GLN A 452 16.51 -9.94 -16.02
CA GLN A 452 16.33 -8.61 -15.49
C GLN A 452 14.84 -8.26 -15.41
N ARG A 453 14.51 -7.27 -14.56
CA ARG A 453 13.14 -6.78 -14.41
C ARG A 453 12.55 -6.33 -15.75
N TYR A 454 11.41 -6.87 -16.11
CA TYR A 454 10.69 -6.51 -17.33
C TYR A 454 10.08 -5.12 -17.21
N ARG A 455 10.16 -4.36 -18.31
CA ARG A 455 9.55 -3.02 -18.38
C ARG A 455 8.08 -3.12 -18.79
N VAL A 456 7.26 -2.29 -18.17
CA VAL A 456 5.85 -2.17 -18.56
C VAL A 456 5.74 -1.44 -19.89
N PRO A 457 5.00 -1.99 -20.88
CA PRO A 457 4.70 -1.27 -22.11
C PRO A 457 3.91 0.02 -21.82
N LEU A 458 4.33 1.10 -22.45
CA LEU A 458 3.65 2.39 -22.38
C LEU A 458 2.94 2.69 -23.69
N ARG A 459 1.80 3.38 -23.60
CA ARG A 459 1.12 3.95 -24.75
C ARG A 459 2.01 5.01 -25.39
N GLU A 460 1.99 5.09 -26.71
CA GLU A 460 2.72 6.10 -27.47
C GLU A 460 2.36 7.52 -26.94
N LYS A 461 3.39 8.35 -26.66
CA LYS A 461 3.27 9.63 -25.95
C LYS A 461 2.28 10.60 -26.63
N THR A 462 2.35 10.73 -27.96
CA THR A 462 1.49 11.69 -28.68
C THR A 462 0.01 11.26 -28.63
N VAL A 463 -0.28 9.96 -28.57
CA VAL A 463 -1.62 9.44 -28.37
C VAL A 463 -2.09 9.64 -26.94
N ALA A 464 -1.22 9.32 -25.97
CA ALA A 464 -1.52 9.45 -24.56
C ALA A 464 -1.82 10.89 -24.13
N LEU A 465 -1.13 11.89 -24.72
CA LEU A 465 -1.31 13.29 -24.40
C LEU A 465 -2.58 13.93 -25.01
N ARG A 466 -3.23 13.28 -25.96
CA ARG A 466 -4.46 13.78 -26.62
C ARG A 466 -5.75 13.40 -25.91
N ASP A 467 -5.71 12.40 -25.03
CA ASP A 467 -6.90 11.88 -24.36
C ASP A 467 -6.63 11.63 -22.87
N ILE A 468 -7.31 12.37 -22.02
CA ILE A 468 -7.21 12.24 -20.55
C ILE A 468 -7.73 10.90 -20.03
N LYS A 469 -8.47 10.14 -20.84
CA LYS A 469 -8.99 8.81 -20.48
C LYS A 469 -8.11 7.67 -21.00
N ALA A 470 -7.15 7.96 -21.89
CA ALA A 470 -6.30 6.93 -22.47
C ALA A 470 -5.28 6.43 -21.44
N GLU A 471 -5.44 5.20 -20.96
CA GLU A 471 -4.52 4.58 -20.00
C GLU A 471 -3.09 4.56 -20.56
N VAL A 472 -2.12 5.08 -19.81
CA VAL A 472 -0.73 5.26 -20.24
C VAL A 472 0.06 3.98 -20.09
N GLU A 473 0.04 3.36 -18.90
CA GLU A 473 0.66 2.06 -18.68
C GLU A 473 -0.27 0.96 -19.19
N LEU A 474 0.19 0.15 -20.12
CA LEU A 474 -0.65 -0.89 -20.76
C LEU A 474 -0.70 -2.20 -19.97
N GLY A 475 0.15 -2.35 -18.94
CA GLY A 475 0.31 -3.60 -18.19
C GLY A 475 1.20 -4.61 -18.92
N TYR A 476 1.42 -5.76 -18.31
CA TYR A 476 2.10 -6.89 -18.94
C TYR A 476 1.12 -7.73 -19.75
N ASP A 477 1.57 -8.23 -20.90
CA ASP A 477 0.93 -9.36 -21.55
C ASP A 477 1.28 -10.68 -20.82
N VAL A 478 0.70 -11.78 -21.27
CA VAL A 478 0.88 -13.10 -20.65
C VAL A 478 2.36 -13.54 -20.63
N ASN A 479 3.12 -13.24 -21.67
CA ASN A 479 4.53 -13.66 -21.78
C ASN A 479 5.43 -12.83 -20.85
N LEU A 480 5.24 -11.51 -20.83
CA LEU A 480 5.93 -10.60 -19.90
C LEU A 480 5.59 -10.94 -18.45
N ALA A 481 4.31 -11.26 -18.18
CA ALA A 481 3.85 -11.66 -16.87
C ALA A 481 4.47 -12.96 -16.40
N LEU A 482 4.58 -13.96 -17.27
CA LEU A 482 5.22 -15.24 -16.96
C LEU A 482 6.73 -15.04 -16.66
N GLY A 483 7.43 -14.30 -17.52
CA GLY A 483 8.85 -14.00 -17.30
C GLY A 483 9.09 -13.25 -15.99
N GLU A 484 8.27 -12.23 -15.68
CA GLU A 484 8.39 -11.49 -14.42
C GLU A 484 8.00 -12.34 -13.21
N ALA A 485 7.00 -13.22 -13.33
CA ALA A 485 6.60 -14.14 -12.25
C ALA A 485 7.72 -15.12 -11.89
N HIS A 486 8.46 -15.61 -12.87
CA HIS A 486 9.64 -16.48 -12.66
C HIS A 486 10.82 -15.76 -11.99
N ARG A 487 10.79 -14.45 -11.84
CA ARG A 487 11.78 -13.73 -11.03
C ARG A 487 11.52 -13.83 -9.52
N CYS A 488 10.36 -14.32 -9.10
CA CYS A 488 10.05 -14.52 -7.69
C CYS A 488 10.87 -15.66 -7.09
N LEU A 489 11.52 -15.39 -5.94
CA LEU A 489 12.34 -16.37 -5.23
C LEU A 489 11.51 -17.33 -4.35
N ASN A 490 10.19 -17.24 -4.37
CA ASN A 490 9.29 -18.07 -3.55
C ASN A 490 9.67 -18.08 -2.06
N CYS A 491 9.85 -16.90 -1.47
CA CYS A 491 10.30 -16.75 -0.08
C CYS A 491 9.33 -17.33 0.97
N ASP A 492 8.15 -17.75 0.58
CA ASP A 492 7.19 -18.51 1.39
C ASP A 492 7.51 -20.02 1.46
N VAL A 493 8.46 -20.49 0.67
CA VAL A 493 9.03 -21.84 0.77
C VAL A 493 10.32 -21.77 1.58
N GLN A 494 10.33 -22.42 2.73
CA GLN A 494 11.42 -22.33 3.69
C GLN A 494 12.06 -23.67 3.96
N THR A 495 13.34 -23.65 4.33
CA THR A 495 14.02 -24.85 4.80
C THR A 495 13.85 -24.97 6.32
N VAL A 496 13.25 -26.07 6.77
CA VAL A 496 12.99 -26.39 8.18
C VAL A 496 13.89 -27.54 8.60
N PHE A 497 14.57 -27.39 9.75
CA PHE A 497 15.53 -28.35 10.25
C PHE A 497 14.92 -29.29 11.29
N THR A 498 15.26 -30.58 11.18
CA THR A 498 14.87 -31.63 12.14
C THR A 498 16.11 -32.24 12.77
N SER A 499 16.39 -31.89 14.02
CA SER A 499 17.63 -32.26 14.73
C SER A 499 17.80 -33.78 14.88
N GLN A 500 16.71 -34.53 15.04
CA GLN A 500 16.71 -35.98 15.20
C GLN A 500 17.28 -36.75 13.99
N LEU A 501 17.13 -36.16 12.78
CA LEU A 501 17.65 -36.73 11.54
C LEU A 501 19.09 -36.30 11.24
N CYS A 502 19.59 -35.29 11.95
CA CYS A 502 20.91 -34.72 11.70
C CYS A 502 22.04 -35.64 12.17
N ILE A 503 23.03 -35.86 11.31
CA ILE A 503 24.27 -36.60 11.64
C ILE A 503 25.47 -35.66 11.87
N GLU A 504 25.21 -34.34 11.90
CA GLU A 504 26.20 -33.28 12.19
C GLU A 504 27.43 -33.29 11.25
N CYS A 505 27.19 -33.57 9.96
CA CYS A 505 28.22 -33.63 8.94
C CYS A 505 28.63 -32.27 8.36
N ASP A 506 28.00 -31.18 8.78
CA ASP A 506 28.20 -29.77 8.38
C ASP A 506 28.06 -29.48 6.86
N ALA A 507 27.62 -30.47 6.06
CA ALA A 507 27.48 -30.32 4.59
C ALA A 507 26.52 -29.20 4.16
N CYS A 508 25.55 -28.85 5.00
CA CYS A 508 24.63 -27.73 4.78
C CYS A 508 25.30 -26.36 5.04
N VAL A 509 26.32 -26.32 5.90
CA VAL A 509 27.15 -25.12 6.13
C VAL A 509 28.02 -24.87 4.91
N ASP A 510 28.72 -25.91 4.44
CA ASP A 510 29.64 -25.80 3.32
C ASP A 510 28.98 -25.39 1.99
N ILE A 511 27.71 -25.79 1.79
CA ILE A 511 26.99 -25.50 0.53
C ILE A 511 26.27 -24.15 0.57
N CYS A 512 26.08 -23.54 1.72
CA CYS A 512 25.28 -22.31 1.86
C CYS A 512 25.97 -21.12 1.17
N PRO A 513 25.39 -20.54 0.09
CA PRO A 513 26.03 -19.43 -0.64
C PRO A 513 26.04 -18.13 0.15
N MET A 514 25.25 -18.05 1.22
CA MET A 514 25.14 -16.86 2.09
C MET A 514 25.84 -17.03 3.43
N ASP A 515 26.49 -18.17 3.68
CA ASP A 515 27.13 -18.50 4.97
C ASP A 515 26.22 -18.20 6.19
N CYS A 516 24.92 -18.47 6.02
CA CYS A 516 23.91 -18.14 7.04
C CYS A 516 23.56 -19.28 7.99
N ILE A 517 24.23 -20.43 7.88
CA ILE A 517 24.02 -21.61 8.73
C ILE A 517 25.33 -21.93 9.44
N THR A 518 25.24 -22.24 10.75
CA THR A 518 26.40 -22.76 11.51
C THR A 518 25.95 -23.70 12.61
N PHE A 519 26.88 -24.58 13.05
CA PHE A 519 26.72 -25.40 14.23
C PHE A 519 27.73 -24.92 15.28
N THR A 520 27.25 -24.58 16.46
CA THR A 520 28.08 -23.98 17.53
C THR A 520 27.72 -24.55 18.89
N PRO A 521 28.71 -24.74 19.81
CA PRO A 521 28.44 -25.25 21.15
C PRO A 521 27.71 -24.23 22.05
N ASN A 522 27.84 -22.94 21.79
CA ASN A 522 27.34 -21.89 22.67
C ASN A 522 26.36 -20.90 22.03
N GLY A 523 26.18 -20.99 20.75
CA GLY A 523 25.23 -20.14 20.03
C GLY A 523 25.50 -18.63 20.16
N ASP A 524 26.76 -18.19 20.08
CA ASP A 524 27.10 -16.78 20.13
C ASP A 524 26.63 -16.06 18.86
N GLU A 525 25.59 -15.24 19.01
CA GLU A 525 24.96 -14.51 17.91
C GLU A 525 25.92 -13.51 17.25
N ALA A 526 26.78 -12.87 18.04
CA ALA A 526 27.71 -11.88 17.51
C ALA A 526 28.76 -12.51 16.60
N ASP A 527 29.26 -13.69 16.97
CA ASP A 527 30.21 -14.45 16.14
C ASP A 527 29.58 -14.90 14.82
N LEU A 528 28.35 -15.41 14.87
CA LEU A 528 27.63 -15.81 13.67
C LEU A 528 27.40 -14.62 12.74
N ARG A 529 26.91 -13.51 13.26
CA ARG A 529 26.61 -12.32 12.45
C ARG A 529 27.85 -11.71 11.80
N GLN A 530 29.04 -11.87 12.39
CA GLN A 530 30.31 -11.43 11.79
C GLN A 530 30.74 -12.31 10.60
N ARG A 531 30.24 -13.51 10.51
CA ARG A 531 30.57 -14.48 9.44
C ARG A 531 29.65 -14.39 8.22
N LEU A 532 28.60 -13.59 8.27
CA LEU A 532 27.65 -13.46 7.17
C LEU A 532 28.32 -12.83 5.94
N GLU A 533 28.13 -13.43 4.76
CA GLU A 533 28.61 -12.90 3.48
C GLU A 533 27.83 -11.65 3.06
N ALA A 534 26.55 -11.59 3.39
CA ALA A 534 25.72 -10.41 3.23
C ALA A 534 25.29 -9.87 4.60
N PRO A 535 25.36 -8.54 4.84
CA PRO A 535 24.92 -7.98 6.10
C PRO A 535 23.42 -8.16 6.29
N SER A 536 23.02 -8.56 7.50
CA SER A 536 21.62 -8.61 7.88
C SER A 536 21.02 -7.21 7.87
N LEU A 537 19.84 -7.06 7.27
CA LEU A 537 19.13 -5.77 7.21
C LEU A 537 18.40 -5.45 8.51
N ASN A 538 18.03 -6.48 9.29
CA ASN A 538 17.30 -6.34 10.53
C ASN A 538 18.05 -7.05 11.68
N LEU A 539 18.94 -6.33 12.35
CA LEU A 539 19.71 -6.85 13.47
C LEU A 539 18.86 -7.11 14.73
N THR A 540 17.62 -6.65 14.79
CA THR A 540 16.69 -6.93 15.90
C THR A 540 15.92 -8.24 15.71
N GLN A 541 16.04 -8.88 14.55
CA GLN A 541 15.44 -10.17 14.26
C GLN A 541 16.25 -11.28 14.93
N ASP A 542 15.56 -12.17 15.68
CA ASP A 542 16.21 -13.34 16.26
C ASP A 542 16.67 -14.31 15.17
N LEU A 543 17.77 -14.99 15.44
CA LEU A 543 18.22 -16.10 14.61
C LEU A 543 17.34 -17.33 14.83
N TYR A 544 17.16 -18.14 13.78
CA TYR A 544 16.60 -19.47 13.92
C TYR A 544 17.59 -20.35 14.70
N VAL A 545 17.15 -20.94 15.79
CA VAL A 545 17.98 -21.79 16.65
C VAL A 545 17.29 -23.11 16.89
N GLN A 546 18.01 -24.20 16.66
CA GLN A 546 17.54 -25.55 16.93
C GLN A 546 18.55 -26.28 17.82
N ASP A 547 18.07 -26.85 18.91
CA ASP A 547 18.82 -27.67 19.85
C ASP A 547 18.55 -29.17 19.61
N GLY A 548 18.99 -30.01 20.54
CA GLY A 548 18.72 -31.44 20.52
C GLY A 548 19.64 -32.25 19.61
N LEU A 549 20.78 -31.69 19.19
CA LEU A 549 21.83 -32.43 18.48
C LEU A 549 22.60 -33.38 19.40
N LYS A 550 23.08 -34.50 18.86
CA LYS A 550 23.73 -35.59 19.63
C LYS A 550 25.00 -35.15 20.34
N THR A 551 25.76 -34.18 19.75
CA THR A 551 26.98 -33.63 20.35
C THR A 551 26.72 -32.50 21.35
N GLY A 552 25.47 -32.03 21.46
CA GLY A 552 25.12 -30.86 22.26
C GLY A 552 25.38 -29.51 21.56
N ARG A 553 25.76 -29.55 20.25
CA ARG A 553 25.82 -28.33 19.44
C ARG A 553 24.42 -27.77 19.18
N LEU A 554 24.35 -26.49 18.85
CA LEU A 554 23.15 -25.83 18.37
C LEU A 554 23.29 -25.58 16.86
N MET A 555 22.23 -25.85 16.11
CA MET A 555 22.12 -25.35 14.74
C MET A 555 21.55 -23.93 14.78
N VAL A 556 22.23 -23.01 14.11
CA VAL A 556 21.84 -21.60 14.05
C VAL A 556 21.76 -21.16 12.57
N LYS A 557 20.70 -20.50 12.21
CA LYS A 557 20.45 -19.98 10.86
C LYS A 557 19.96 -18.54 10.92
N ASP A 558 20.56 -17.66 10.13
CA ASP A 558 20.05 -16.30 9.94
C ASP A 558 19.03 -16.26 8.80
N GLU A 559 17.76 -16.17 9.18
CA GLU A 559 16.65 -16.13 8.21
C GLU A 559 16.59 -14.82 7.41
N ASP A 560 17.13 -13.72 7.95
CA ASP A 560 17.15 -12.44 7.24
C ASP A 560 18.12 -12.47 6.04
N VAL A 561 19.18 -13.25 6.13
CA VAL A 561 20.22 -13.41 5.08
C VAL A 561 19.88 -14.57 4.13
N CYS A 562 19.16 -15.59 4.60
CA CYS A 562 18.83 -16.77 3.83
C CYS A 562 18.05 -16.43 2.54
N LEU A 563 18.47 -16.97 1.40
CA LEU A 563 17.80 -16.80 0.10
C LEU A 563 16.69 -17.84 -0.16
N HIS A 564 16.46 -18.77 0.76
CA HIS A 564 15.52 -19.89 0.61
C HIS A 564 15.78 -20.76 -0.64
N CYS A 565 17.04 -20.87 -1.05
CA CYS A 565 17.42 -21.59 -2.28
C CYS A 565 17.32 -23.12 -2.19
N GLY A 566 17.15 -23.69 -0.98
CA GLY A 566 16.99 -25.13 -0.76
C GLY A 566 18.27 -25.97 -0.86
N LEU A 567 19.44 -25.39 -1.20
CA LEU A 567 20.69 -26.15 -1.36
C LEU A 567 21.08 -26.95 -0.12
N CYS A 568 20.78 -26.42 1.09
CA CYS A 568 21.01 -27.15 2.34
C CYS A 568 20.14 -28.42 2.44
N ALA A 569 18.90 -28.38 1.93
CA ALA A 569 18.01 -29.52 1.87
C ALA A 569 18.48 -30.55 0.83
N GLU A 570 18.83 -30.10 -0.36
CA GLU A 570 19.34 -30.97 -1.42
C GLU A 570 20.67 -31.65 -1.04
N ARG A 571 21.54 -30.95 -0.32
CA ARG A 571 22.84 -31.48 0.10
C ARG A 571 22.76 -32.40 1.31
N CYS A 572 21.69 -32.36 2.11
CA CYS A 572 21.59 -33.11 3.35
C CYS A 572 21.45 -34.62 3.10
N PRO A 573 22.41 -35.49 3.54
CA PRO A 573 22.37 -36.91 3.21
C PRO A 573 21.29 -37.68 3.97
N THR A 574 20.74 -37.11 5.05
CA THR A 574 19.74 -37.76 5.91
C THR A 574 18.37 -37.14 5.82
N GLY A 575 18.20 -36.09 4.99
CA GLY A 575 16.93 -35.36 4.90
C GLY A 575 16.56 -34.62 6.19
N ALA A 576 17.57 -34.17 6.98
CA ALA A 576 17.32 -33.39 8.17
C ALA A 576 16.75 -31.99 7.87
N TRP A 577 16.93 -31.50 6.65
CA TRP A 577 16.26 -30.32 6.14
C TRP A 577 15.04 -30.70 5.31
N ASP A 578 13.92 -30.04 5.53
CA ASP A 578 12.70 -30.10 4.74
C ASP A 578 12.41 -28.74 4.10
N MET A 579 11.80 -28.73 2.93
CA MET A 579 11.28 -27.51 2.31
C MET A 579 9.77 -27.46 2.53
N GLN A 580 9.32 -26.42 3.24
CA GLN A 580 7.93 -26.26 3.61
C GLN A 580 7.38 -24.95 3.06
N LYS A 581 6.23 -25.03 2.39
CA LYS A 581 5.49 -23.86 1.93
C LYS A 581 4.53 -23.38 3.02
N TYR A 582 4.53 -22.07 3.27
CA TYR A 582 3.67 -21.41 4.23
C TYR A 582 2.72 -20.46 3.51
N LEU A 583 1.41 -20.66 3.69
CA LEU A 583 0.40 -19.70 3.33
C LEU A 583 -0.09 -19.01 4.60
N ILE A 584 0.21 -17.72 4.71
CA ILE A 584 -0.15 -16.90 5.87
C ILE A 584 -1.28 -15.98 5.46
N GLU A 585 -2.43 -16.12 6.12
CA GLU A 585 -3.59 -15.28 5.90
C GLU A 585 -3.95 -14.53 7.19
N MET A 586 -4.10 -13.21 7.09
CA MET A 586 -4.54 -12.40 8.22
C MET A 586 -5.98 -12.71 8.58
N THR A 587 -6.27 -12.75 9.87
CA THR A 587 -7.61 -12.98 10.38
C THR A 587 -8.46 -11.71 10.26
N HIS A 588 -9.58 -11.78 9.58
CA HIS A 588 -10.54 -10.70 9.41
C HIS A 588 -11.77 -10.88 10.33
N ALA A 589 -12.66 -9.89 10.33
CA ALA A 589 -13.90 -9.96 11.09
C ALA A 589 -14.72 -11.20 10.70
N GLY A 590 -15.15 -11.97 11.69
CA GLY A 590 -15.95 -13.19 11.52
C GLY A 590 -15.16 -14.46 11.20
N ASP A 591 -13.85 -14.37 10.95
CA ASP A 591 -13.01 -15.55 10.84
C ASP A 591 -12.89 -16.19 12.24
N ARG A 592 -13.07 -17.50 12.31
CA ARG A 592 -12.80 -18.24 13.54
C ARG A 592 -11.29 -18.27 13.72
N GLY A 593 -10.79 -17.72 14.84
CA GLY A 593 -9.38 -17.79 15.18
C GLY A 593 -8.90 -19.24 15.08
N CYS A 594 -7.99 -19.51 14.15
CA CYS A 594 -7.43 -20.84 13.93
C CYS A 594 -6.07 -20.95 14.60
N GLN A 595 -5.89 -22.06 15.32
CA GLN A 595 -4.57 -22.59 15.64
C GLN A 595 -3.99 -23.19 14.34
N ALA A 596 -2.66 -23.12 14.18
CA ALA A 596 -1.97 -23.71 13.04
C ALA A 596 -2.41 -25.15 12.81
N GLN A 597 -3.06 -25.42 11.67
CA GLN A 597 -3.39 -26.79 11.27
C GLN A 597 -2.26 -27.28 10.36
N ARG A 598 -1.49 -28.25 10.87
CA ARG A 598 -0.64 -29.07 10.01
C ARG A 598 -1.56 -30.01 9.23
N SER A 599 -1.74 -29.77 7.94
CA SER A 599 -2.32 -30.80 7.08
C SER A 599 -1.30 -31.94 7.01
N ALA A 600 -1.64 -33.07 7.60
CA ALA A 600 -0.88 -34.30 7.40
C ALA A 600 -0.91 -34.65 5.92
N ALA A 601 0.26 -34.62 5.26
CA ALA A 601 0.46 -35.13 3.92
C ALA A 601 0.44 -36.65 3.90
#